data_79908570bdecaccc57eb6be21296d7c5
#
_entry.id   79908570bdecaccc57eb6be21296d7c5
#
_cell.length_a   1.000
_cell.length_b   1.000
_cell.length_c   1.000
_cell.angle_alpha   90.00
_cell.angle_beta   90.00
_cell.angle_gamma   90.00
#
_symmetry.space_group_name_H-M   'P 1'
#
loop_
_entity.id
_entity.type
_entity.pdbx_description
1 polymer ?
#
loop_
_entity_poly.entity_id
_entity_poly.type
_entity_poly.pdbx_seq_one_letter_code
_entity_poly.pdbx_strand_id
1 'polypeptide(L)'
;MCKFKRCKFKRCKFKLCRFKLCKFKSCRFKLCKFKSCKFKLCRFKLCKFKSCKFKLCRFKLCKFKRCKFKWCRFKRCKFKRCKFKLD
;
A
#
# COMPACT_ATOMS: atom_id res chain seq x y z
N MET A 1 -3.27 17.56 4.39
CA MET A 1 -3.73 16.34 3.77
C MET A 1 -3.66 16.42 2.26
N CYS A 2 -2.99 15.50 1.63
CA CYS A 2 -2.81 15.53 0.19
C CYS A 2 -3.68 14.47 -0.50
N LYS A 3 -4.09 14.79 -1.71
CA LYS A 3 -4.87 13.86 -2.52
C LYS A 3 -4.22 13.71 -3.88
N PHE A 4 -4.07 12.49 -4.30
CA PHE A 4 -3.48 12.18 -5.61
C PHE A 4 -4.42 11.26 -6.36
N LYS A 5 -4.59 11.52 -7.64
CA LYS A 5 -5.50 10.71 -8.42
C LYS A 5 -4.74 9.72 -9.31
N ARG A 6 -4.04 10.20 -10.26
CA ARG A 6 -3.27 9.32 -11.15
C ARG A 6 -1.83 9.79 -11.20
N CYS A 7 -1.03 9.25 -10.31
CA CYS A 7 0.34 9.70 -10.19
C CYS A 7 1.31 8.54 -10.11
N LYS A 8 2.55 8.82 -10.38
CA LYS A 8 3.62 7.86 -10.24
C LYS A 8 4.68 8.46 -9.34
N PHE A 9 5.13 7.64 -8.40
CA PHE A 9 6.14 8.07 -7.45
C PHE A 9 7.29 7.10 -7.43
N LYS A 10 8.48 7.63 -7.34
CA LYS A 10 9.65 6.77 -7.31
C LYS A 10 10.17 6.63 -5.89
N ARG A 11 10.66 7.69 -5.32
CA ARG A 11 11.15 7.67 -3.94
C ARG A 11 10.55 8.84 -3.19
N CYS A 12 9.50 8.56 -2.43
CA CYS A 12 8.81 9.61 -1.72
C CYS A 12 8.42 9.16 -0.33
N LYS A 13 8.12 10.12 0.51
CA LYS A 13 7.59 9.88 1.84
C LYS A 13 6.30 10.64 2.00
N PHE A 14 5.30 9.96 2.53
CA PHE A 14 4.00 10.56 2.71
C PHE A 14 3.54 10.39 4.15
N LYS A 15 2.91 11.40 4.66
CA LYS A 15 2.42 11.35 6.03
C LYS A 15 0.90 11.14 6.06
N LEU A 16 0.16 12.13 5.65
CA LEU A 16 -1.30 12.05 5.62
C LEU A 16 -1.81 12.32 4.21
N CYS A 17 -2.04 11.26 3.44
CA CYS A 17 -2.43 11.43 2.04
C CYS A 17 -3.44 10.40 1.60
N ARG A 18 -4.10 10.70 0.48
CA ARG A 18 -5.01 9.79 -0.17
C ARG A 18 -4.60 9.60 -1.63
N PHE A 19 -4.63 8.36 -2.06
CA PHE A 19 -4.25 8.02 -3.42
C PHE A 19 -5.34 7.20 -4.08
N LYS A 20 -5.58 7.45 -5.35
CA LYS A 20 -6.61 6.70 -6.05
C LYS A 20 -5.99 5.72 -7.04
N LEU A 21 -5.54 6.16 -8.13
CA LEU A 21 -4.93 5.29 -9.12
C LEU A 21 -3.46 5.67 -9.28
N CYS A 22 -2.62 5.18 -8.40
CA CYS A 22 -1.23 5.58 -8.38
C CYS A 22 -0.29 4.41 -8.37
N LYS A 23 0.94 4.65 -8.75
CA LYS A 23 1.99 3.64 -8.72
C LYS A 23 3.16 4.15 -7.89
N PHE A 24 3.70 3.25 -7.07
CA PHE A 24 4.81 3.60 -6.20
C PHE A 24 5.93 2.60 -6.35
N LYS A 25 7.15 3.09 -6.30
CA LYS A 25 8.29 2.21 -6.42
C LYS A 25 8.94 1.99 -5.06
N SER A 26 9.61 2.97 -4.51
CA SER A 26 10.26 2.86 -3.20
C SER A 26 9.80 4.01 -2.32
N CYS A 27 8.64 3.84 -1.68
CA CYS A 27 8.05 4.91 -0.91
C CYS A 27 7.74 4.48 0.50
N ARG A 28 7.54 5.45 1.37
CA ARG A 28 7.17 5.23 2.75
C ARG A 28 5.89 5.99 3.08
N PHE A 29 5.00 5.34 3.81
CA PHE A 29 3.73 5.92 4.15
C PHE A 29 3.46 5.79 5.64
N LYS A 30 2.85 6.80 6.20
CA LYS A 30 2.52 6.77 7.61
C LYS A 30 1.02 6.56 7.80
N LEU A 31 0.22 7.56 7.57
CA LEU A 31 -1.23 7.46 7.68
C LEU A 31 -1.87 7.79 6.34
N CYS A 32 -2.08 6.78 5.52
CA CYS A 32 -2.56 7.00 4.16
C CYS A 32 -3.68 6.05 3.78
N LYS A 33 -4.41 6.42 2.75
CA LYS A 33 -5.46 5.59 2.19
C LYS A 33 -5.22 5.40 0.70
N PHE A 34 -5.43 4.20 0.23
CA PHE A 34 -5.18 3.86 -1.17
C PHE A 34 -6.37 3.13 -1.76
N LYS A 35 -6.64 3.39 -3.02
CA LYS A 35 -7.72 2.74 -3.73
C LYS A 35 -7.17 2.08 -4.98
N SER A 36 -6.98 1.45 -5.56
CA SER A 36 -6.48 0.81 -6.77
C SER A 36 -5.06 1.26 -7.13
N CYS A 37 -4.15 1.01 -6.22
CA CYS A 37 -2.77 1.40 -6.41
C CYS A 37 -1.86 0.20 -6.53
N LYS A 38 -0.66 0.44 -7.03
CA LYS A 38 0.35 -0.58 -7.17
C LYS A 38 1.62 -0.15 -6.44
N PHE A 39 2.22 -1.10 -5.73
CA PHE A 39 3.42 -0.83 -4.95
C PHE A 39 4.49 -1.86 -5.25
N LYS A 40 5.72 -1.40 -5.27
CA LYS A 40 6.82 -2.31 -5.51
C LYS A 40 7.62 -2.56 -4.24
N LEU A 41 8.40 -1.60 -3.80
CA LEU A 41 9.18 -1.70 -2.58
C LEU A 41 8.76 -0.58 -1.64
N CYS A 42 7.77 -0.84 -0.79
CA CYS A 42 7.22 0.21 0.04
C CYS A 42 7.07 -0.21 1.48
N ARG A 43 6.95 0.77 2.35
CA ARG A 43 6.73 0.55 3.76
C ARG A 43 5.52 1.36 4.22
N PHE A 44 4.69 0.72 5.03
CA PHE A 44 3.47 1.33 5.52
C PHE A 44 3.36 1.20 7.02
N LYS A 45 2.84 2.21 7.65
CA LYS A 45 2.66 2.17 9.09
C LYS A 45 1.19 1.97 9.44
N LEU A 46 0.38 2.99 9.30
CA LEU A 46 -1.06 2.91 9.57
C LEU A 46 -1.81 3.28 8.31
N CYS A 47 -2.14 2.30 7.49
CA CYS A 47 -2.74 2.58 6.19
C CYS A 47 -3.93 1.70 5.90
N LYS A 48 -4.74 2.14 4.95
CA LYS A 48 -5.89 1.38 4.47
C LYS A 48 -5.79 1.22 2.96
N PHE A 49 -6.11 0.04 2.49
CA PHE A 49 -6.02 -0.27 1.07
C PHE A 49 -7.27 -0.93 0.56
N LYS A 50 -7.61 -0.62 -0.68
CA LYS A 50 -8.73 -1.22 -1.36
C LYS A 50 -8.31 -1.58 -2.78
N SER A 51 -8.42 -2.80 -3.16
CA SER A 51 -8.04 -3.26 -4.49
C SER A 51 -6.65 -2.84 -4.94
N CYS A 52 -5.64 -3.15 -4.14
CA CYS A 52 -4.27 -2.78 -4.43
C CYS A 52 -3.41 -4.00 -4.68
N LYS A 53 -2.26 -3.78 -5.29
CA LYS A 53 -1.30 -4.83 -5.54
C LYS A 53 0.05 -4.45 -4.93
N PHE A 54 0.68 -5.42 -4.30
CA PHE A 54 1.97 -5.22 -3.64
C PHE A 54 2.96 -6.27 -4.07
N LYS A 55 4.21 -5.85 -4.18
CA LYS A 55 5.23 -6.79 -4.56
C LYS A 55 6.13 -7.12 -3.37
N LEU A 56 7.01 -6.24 -3.00
CA LEU A 56 7.90 -6.42 -1.85
C LEU A 56 7.65 -5.29 -0.86
N CYS A 57 6.73 -5.51 0.07
CA CYS A 57 6.32 -4.44 0.96
C CYS A 57 6.31 -4.87 2.41
N ARG A 58 6.32 -3.90 3.30
CA ARG A 58 6.22 -4.12 4.73
C ARG A 58 5.08 -3.31 5.30
N PHE A 59 4.30 -3.94 6.17
CA PHE A 59 3.16 -3.31 6.78
C PHE A 59 3.20 -3.46 8.28
N LYS A 60 2.77 -2.45 8.97
CA LYS A 60 2.73 -2.51 10.42
C LYS A 60 1.30 -2.68 10.92
N LEU A 61 0.52 -1.63 10.93
CA LEU A 61 -0.89 -1.69 11.33
C LEU A 61 -1.75 -1.25 10.16
N CYS A 62 -2.17 -2.20 9.34
CA CYS A 62 -2.89 -1.87 8.12
C CYS A 62 -4.14 -2.69 7.94
N LYS A 63 -5.02 -2.20 7.08
CA LYS A 63 -6.24 -2.90 6.70
C LYS A 63 -6.29 -3.03 5.18
N PHE A 64 -6.68 -4.20 4.73
CA PHE A 64 -6.72 -4.50 3.30
C PHE A 64 -8.07 -5.07 2.90
N LYS A 65 -8.51 -4.69 1.73
CA LYS A 65 -9.74 -5.21 1.14
C LYS A 65 -9.48 -5.52 -0.33
N ARG A 66 -9.66 -6.74 -0.71
CA ARG A 66 -9.41 -7.18 -2.09
C ARG A 66 -8.04 -6.81 -2.62
N CYS A 67 -7.01 -7.21 -1.93
CA CYS A 67 -5.65 -6.89 -2.32
C CYS A 67 -4.88 -8.13 -2.70
N LYS A 68 -3.80 -7.95 -3.42
CA LYS A 68 -2.91 -9.03 -3.79
C LYS A 68 -1.51 -8.73 -3.29
N PHE A 69 -0.87 -9.73 -2.72
CA PHE A 69 0.47 -9.60 -2.17
C PHE A 69 1.37 -10.66 -2.75
N LYS A 70 2.61 -10.27 -2.99
CA LYS A 70 3.56 -11.24 -3.51
C LYS A 70 4.57 -11.63 -2.43
N TRP A 71 5.51 -10.77 -2.16
CA TRP A 71 6.52 -11.01 -1.12
C TRP A 71 6.40 -9.92 -0.08
N CYS A 72 5.54 -10.12 0.92
CA CYS A 72 5.27 -9.06 1.87
C CYS A 72 5.39 -9.53 3.30
N ARG A 73 5.59 -8.57 4.19
CA ARG A 73 5.64 -8.83 5.61
C ARG A 73 4.58 -8.01 6.32
N PHE A 74 3.90 -8.66 7.25
CA PHE A 74 2.82 -8.02 7.98
C PHE A 74 3.05 -8.17 9.48
N LYS A 75 2.73 -7.14 10.22
CA LYS A 75 2.83 -7.23 11.67
C LYS A 75 1.46 -7.41 12.29
N ARG A 76 0.67 -6.38 12.32
CA ARG A 76 -0.70 -6.47 12.84
C ARG A 76 -1.64 -5.95 11.78
N CYS A 77 -2.12 -6.83 10.95
CA CYS A 77 -2.93 -6.41 9.81
C CYS A 77 -4.22 -7.19 9.74
N LYS A 78 -5.19 -6.60 9.07
CA LYS A 78 -6.47 -7.24 8.81
C LYS A 78 -6.68 -7.36 7.32
N PHE A 79 -7.17 -8.51 6.90
CA PHE A 79 -7.37 -8.79 5.49
C PHE A 79 -8.79 -9.23 5.23
N LYS A 80 -9.33 -8.77 4.12
CA LYS A 80 -10.65 -9.17 3.67
C LYS A 80 -10.56 -9.49 2.18
N ARG A 81 -10.81 -10.72 1.84
CA ARG A 81 -10.74 -11.18 0.45
C ARG A 81 -9.40 -10.85 -0.23
N CYS A 82 -8.31 -11.27 0.38
CA CYS A 82 -6.99 -11.01 -0.16
C CYS A 82 -6.33 -12.27 -0.65
N LYS A 83 -5.37 -12.09 -1.54
CA LYS A 83 -4.60 -13.19 -2.08
C LYS A 83 -3.13 -12.97 -1.80
N PHE A 84 -2.45 -14.06 -1.43
CA PHE A 84 -1.03 -14.02 -1.14
C PHE A 84 -0.31 -15.00 -2.03
N LYS A 85 0.87 -14.59 -2.45
CA LYS A 85 1.71 -15.45 -3.27
C LYS A 85 3.10 -15.49 -2.64
N LEU A 86 3.48 -16.68 -2.20
CA LEU A 86 4.76 -16.90 -1.54
C LEU A 86 5.48 -18.03 -2.23
N ASP A 87 6.52 -17.69 -2.91
CA ASP A 87 7.29 -18.71 -3.62
C ASP A 87 8.73 -18.66 -3.28
#